data_64e11fbb91c9bddaec2eed93c9dc4bf6
#
_entry.id   64e11fbb91c9bddaec2eed93c9dc4bf6
#
_cell.length_a   1.000
_cell.length_b   1.000
_cell.length_c   1.000
_cell.angle_alpha   90.00
_cell.angle_beta   90.00
_cell.angle_gamma   90.00
#
_symmetry.space_group_name_H-M   'P 1'
#
loop_
_entity.id
_entity.type
_entity.pdbx_description
1 polymer ?
#
loop_
_entity_poly.entity_id
_entity_poly.type
_entity_poly.pdbx_seq_one_letter_code
_entity_poly.pdbx_strand_id
1 'polypeptide(L)'
;MKKTLVAGFLAVLLALPAAAFAAGTPNFTSIKVALVPGGAHPYFQPWIAGGKQAVADFKLGGTTFNETGEWDQTKQNAAIDSLAAQGYTAFGIFGVSPTDINTTFENLKSKGFAVGSLASCPAGAVDKADFCLSTDTGHAAYLAAKAVIARMGGKGNLVHLTGNAVDSNTIRRMDGVKKAVAETKGKVKLFTTITDIDKDLQTAQKAVSDLLAAKGKSINGIVDTAYNPAVASTEGVARTKLPIKVIAIDDDPKILAAIKSGIISGTVVQNPWGQAYVGSYVLAALNSKACTMKKSGLYVDSGSFLVTKANLKTYDAQRLAKSKAILNDFKTKYLTCK
;
A
#
# COMPACT_ATOMS: atom_id res chain seq x y z
N MET A 1 -87.12 -17.99 -13.90
CA MET A 1 -86.07 -16.96 -14.10
C MET A 1 -85.48 -16.59 -12.75
N LYS A 2 -84.31 -17.12 -12.41
CA LYS A 2 -83.63 -16.86 -11.11
C LYS A 2 -82.41 -16.00 -11.40
N LYS A 3 -82.36 -14.80 -10.83
CA LYS A 3 -81.21 -13.86 -10.94
C LYS A 3 -80.31 -14.17 -9.73
N THR A 4 -79.08 -14.55 -10.04
CA THR A 4 -78.01 -14.75 -9.04
C THR A 4 -77.20 -13.46 -8.94
N LEU A 5 -77.16 -12.82 -7.79
CA LEU A 5 -76.31 -11.72 -7.45
C LEU A 5 -74.90 -12.28 -7.09
N VAL A 6 -73.86 -11.83 -7.75
CA VAL A 6 -72.49 -12.06 -7.37
C VAL A 6 -72.00 -10.82 -6.62
N ALA A 7 -71.68 -11.02 -5.33
CA ALA A 7 -71.03 -9.97 -4.50
C ALA A 7 -69.53 -10.05 -4.69
N GLY A 8 -68.95 -9.00 -5.26
CA GLY A 8 -67.52 -8.84 -5.37
C GLY A 8 -66.92 -8.28 -4.07
N PHE A 9 -66.06 -9.06 -3.41
CA PHE A 9 -65.23 -8.57 -2.31
C PHE A 9 -64.02 -7.82 -2.85
N LEU A 10 -63.97 -6.52 -2.59
CA LEU A 10 -62.82 -5.66 -2.90
C LEU A 10 -61.86 -5.73 -1.71
N ALA A 11 -60.75 -6.48 -1.86
CA ALA A 11 -59.69 -6.50 -0.88
C ALA A 11 -58.80 -5.26 -1.06
N VAL A 12 -58.89 -4.30 -0.14
CA VAL A 12 -58.01 -3.15 -0.08
C VAL A 12 -56.69 -3.60 0.58
N LEU A 13 -55.65 -3.78 -0.22
CA LEU A 13 -54.29 -3.95 0.28
C LEU A 13 -53.78 -2.59 0.78
N LEU A 14 -53.70 -2.40 2.07
CA LEU A 14 -52.99 -1.32 2.73
C LEU A 14 -51.48 -1.58 2.55
N ALA A 15 -50.86 -0.95 1.57
CA ALA A 15 -49.41 -0.86 1.46
C ALA A 15 -48.88 0.11 2.53
N LEU A 16 -48.32 -0.45 3.60
CA LEU A 16 -47.54 0.32 4.57
C LEU A 16 -46.25 0.82 3.86
N PRO A 17 -45.94 2.12 3.89
CA PRO A 17 -44.67 2.60 3.38
C PRO A 17 -43.57 2.04 4.29
N ALA A 18 -42.71 1.19 3.75
CA ALA A 18 -41.42 0.88 4.38
C ALA A 18 -40.64 2.18 4.48
N ALA A 19 -40.59 2.79 5.65
CA ALA A 19 -39.68 3.87 5.94
C ALA A 19 -38.25 3.30 5.83
N ALA A 20 -37.65 3.47 4.69
CA ALA A 20 -36.20 3.30 4.52
C ALA A 20 -35.56 4.36 5.43
N PHE A 21 -35.11 3.95 6.60
CA PHE A 21 -34.18 4.76 7.38
C PHE A 21 -32.95 4.97 6.49
N ALA A 22 -32.86 6.12 5.84
CA ALA A 22 -31.61 6.59 5.28
C ALA A 22 -30.67 6.73 6.47
N ALA A 23 -29.78 5.75 6.65
CA ALA A 23 -28.69 5.87 7.59
C ALA A 23 -27.96 7.16 7.23
N GLY A 24 -28.05 8.18 8.08
CA GLY A 24 -27.43 9.48 7.87
C GLY A 24 -25.94 9.24 7.63
N THR A 25 -25.36 9.93 6.65
CA THR A 25 -23.92 9.89 6.38
C THR A 25 -23.19 10.23 7.68
N PRO A 26 -22.28 9.38 8.19
CA PRO A 26 -21.59 9.64 9.44
C PRO A 26 -20.90 11.00 9.38
N ASN A 27 -21.04 11.79 10.44
CA ASN A 27 -20.40 13.09 10.54
C ASN A 27 -19.00 12.92 11.15
N PHE A 28 -17.95 13.22 10.37
CA PHE A 28 -16.56 13.11 10.79
C PHE A 28 -15.87 14.45 10.98
N THR A 29 -16.61 15.57 11.01
CA THR A 29 -16.04 16.93 11.08
C THR A 29 -15.22 17.23 12.34
N SER A 30 -15.41 16.47 13.42
CA SER A 30 -14.57 16.55 14.63
C SER A 30 -13.37 15.61 14.60
N ILE A 31 -13.27 14.69 13.64
CA ILE A 31 -12.22 13.67 13.62
C ILE A 31 -11.01 14.16 12.84
N LYS A 32 -9.87 14.23 13.52
CA LYS A 32 -8.56 14.55 12.93
C LYS A 32 -7.74 13.26 12.82
N VAL A 33 -7.21 12.97 11.62
CA VAL A 33 -6.41 11.78 11.34
C VAL A 33 -4.95 12.15 11.21
N ALA A 34 -4.09 11.47 11.96
CA ALA A 34 -2.64 11.57 11.84
C ALA A 34 -2.11 10.43 10.95
N LEU A 35 -1.38 10.76 9.89
CA LEU A 35 -0.68 9.85 9.01
C LEU A 35 0.81 9.91 9.36
N VAL A 36 1.33 8.82 9.95
CA VAL A 36 2.67 8.79 10.54
C VAL A 36 3.51 7.70 9.88
N PRO A 37 4.32 8.01 8.85
CA PRO A 37 5.34 7.11 8.33
C PRO A 37 6.49 6.94 9.33
N GLY A 38 7.39 5.98 9.06
CA GLY A 38 8.55 5.74 9.92
C GLY A 38 9.60 6.84 9.87
N GLY A 39 9.66 7.57 8.77
CA GLY A 39 10.61 8.64 8.50
C GLY A 39 10.38 9.22 7.11
N ALA A 40 11.19 10.20 6.73
CA ALA A 40 11.13 10.82 5.43
C ALA A 40 11.51 9.81 4.33
N HIS A 41 10.60 9.59 3.38
CA HIS A 41 10.83 8.71 2.25
C HIS A 41 9.84 9.03 1.11
N PRO A 42 10.27 9.04 -0.17
CA PRO A 42 9.42 9.39 -1.31
C PRO A 42 8.16 8.54 -1.44
N TYR A 43 8.21 7.27 -1.08
CA TYR A 43 7.07 6.35 -1.10
C TYR A 43 5.83 6.89 -0.34
N PHE A 44 6.04 7.65 0.74
CA PHE A 44 4.94 8.14 1.57
C PHE A 44 4.37 9.50 1.13
N GLN A 45 5.01 10.22 0.21
CA GLN A 45 4.54 11.54 -0.23
C GLN A 45 3.09 11.53 -0.77
N PRO A 46 2.63 10.46 -1.50
CA PRO A 46 1.22 10.37 -1.90
C PRO A 46 0.22 10.29 -0.74
N TRP A 47 0.65 9.99 0.51
CA TRP A 47 -0.23 10.02 1.68
C TRP A 47 -0.79 11.40 1.92
N ILE A 48 -0.03 12.46 1.64
CA ILE A 48 -0.47 13.85 1.79
C ILE A 48 -1.70 14.11 0.89
N ALA A 49 -1.62 13.75 -0.37
CA ALA A 49 -2.73 13.94 -1.32
C ALA A 49 -3.91 13.01 -1.00
N GLY A 50 -3.65 11.76 -0.60
CA GLY A 50 -4.69 10.82 -0.17
C GLY A 50 -5.44 11.30 1.06
N GLY A 51 -4.73 11.81 2.06
CA GLY A 51 -5.32 12.40 3.26
C GLY A 51 -6.16 13.65 2.95
N LYS A 52 -5.64 14.56 2.13
CA LYS A 52 -6.40 15.75 1.68
C LYS A 52 -7.68 15.39 0.94
N GLN A 53 -7.63 14.40 0.07
CA GLN A 53 -8.83 13.93 -0.63
C GLN A 53 -9.83 13.30 0.33
N ALA A 54 -9.35 12.55 1.34
CA ALA A 54 -10.22 11.98 2.38
C ALA A 54 -10.94 13.08 3.19
N VAL A 55 -10.25 14.18 3.53
CA VAL A 55 -10.88 15.35 4.18
C VAL A 55 -12.01 15.89 3.33
N ALA A 56 -11.78 16.08 2.04
CA ALA A 56 -12.76 16.63 1.11
C ALA A 56 -13.98 15.71 0.94
N ASP A 57 -13.75 14.42 0.70
CA ASP A 57 -14.82 13.47 0.34
C ASP A 57 -15.63 13.01 1.56
N PHE A 58 -14.99 12.85 2.72
CA PHE A 58 -15.61 12.30 3.93
C PHE A 58 -15.89 13.35 5.01
N LYS A 59 -15.58 14.63 4.74
CA LYS A 59 -15.80 15.74 5.68
C LYS A 59 -15.10 15.52 7.02
N LEU A 60 -13.81 15.12 6.96
CA LEU A 60 -13.01 14.98 8.17
C LEU A 60 -12.66 16.36 8.75
N GLY A 61 -12.38 16.43 10.05
CA GLY A 61 -11.88 17.62 10.71
C GLY A 61 -10.45 18.03 10.28
N GLY A 62 -9.73 17.12 9.64
CA GLY A 62 -8.43 17.36 9.05
C GLY A 62 -7.56 16.11 9.01
N THR A 63 -6.47 16.20 8.24
CA THR A 63 -5.38 15.23 8.27
C THR A 63 -4.05 15.93 8.45
N THR A 64 -3.11 15.29 9.15
CA THR A 64 -1.71 15.69 9.17
C THR A 64 -0.83 14.56 8.68
N PHE A 65 0.33 14.91 8.13
CA PHE A 65 1.38 13.99 7.74
C PHE A 65 2.63 14.35 8.55
N ASN A 66 3.16 13.38 9.31
CA ASN A 66 4.31 13.62 10.18
C ASN A 66 5.36 12.54 9.97
N GLU A 67 6.47 12.88 9.34
CA GLU A 67 7.60 12.01 8.99
C GLU A 67 8.83 12.23 9.88
N THR A 68 8.68 12.80 11.07
CA THR A 68 9.79 13.16 11.97
C THR A 68 10.34 11.99 12.79
N GLY A 69 9.87 10.77 12.56
CA GLY A 69 10.32 9.56 13.28
C GLY A 69 11.76 9.13 12.95
N GLU A 70 12.36 9.62 11.86
CA GLU A 70 13.75 9.38 11.48
C GLU A 70 14.14 7.88 11.45
N TRP A 71 13.18 6.99 11.15
CA TRP A 71 13.36 5.53 11.17
C TRP A 71 13.81 4.98 12.54
N ASP A 72 13.44 5.68 13.62
CA ASP A 72 13.64 5.30 15.01
C ASP A 72 12.29 5.15 15.70
N GLN A 73 12.01 3.97 16.30
CA GLN A 73 10.71 3.69 16.92
C GLN A 73 10.44 4.60 18.12
N THR A 74 11.47 4.98 18.87
CA THR A 74 11.34 5.87 20.05
C THR A 74 10.96 7.28 19.60
N LYS A 75 11.62 7.79 18.55
CA LYS A 75 11.27 9.11 17.96
C LYS A 75 9.87 9.08 17.34
N GLN A 76 9.52 7.99 16.66
CA GLN A 76 8.17 7.83 16.11
C GLN A 76 7.11 7.85 17.22
N ASN A 77 7.35 7.14 18.34
CA ASN A 77 6.45 7.16 19.49
C ASN A 77 6.29 8.57 20.07
N ALA A 78 7.38 9.34 20.22
CA ALA A 78 7.34 10.71 20.69
C ALA A 78 6.53 11.63 19.74
N ALA A 79 6.67 11.46 18.42
CA ALA A 79 5.86 12.17 17.43
C ALA A 79 4.37 11.81 17.53
N ILE A 80 4.04 10.55 17.73
CA ILE A 80 2.67 10.06 17.93
C ILE A 80 2.06 10.65 19.21
N ASP A 81 2.79 10.65 20.34
CA ASP A 81 2.31 11.21 21.58
C ASP A 81 2.10 12.73 21.48
N SER A 82 2.99 13.44 20.77
CA SER A 82 2.82 14.87 20.49
C SER A 82 1.55 15.14 19.67
N LEU A 83 1.26 14.34 18.66
CA LEU A 83 0.04 14.46 17.86
C LEU A 83 -1.22 14.14 18.68
N ALA A 84 -1.17 13.13 19.56
CA ALA A 84 -2.25 12.83 20.48
C ALA A 84 -2.56 14.02 21.42
N ALA A 85 -1.52 14.68 21.94
CA ALA A 85 -1.66 15.89 22.76
C ALA A 85 -2.26 17.08 21.98
N GLN A 86 -2.09 17.12 20.64
CA GLN A 86 -2.70 18.13 19.76
C GLN A 86 -4.15 17.78 19.34
N GLY A 87 -4.72 16.71 19.92
CA GLY A 87 -6.11 16.32 19.69
C GLY A 87 -6.34 15.44 18.47
N TYR A 88 -5.30 14.80 17.94
CA TYR A 88 -5.47 13.70 16.98
C TYR A 88 -5.85 12.44 17.74
N THR A 89 -6.91 11.77 17.30
CA THR A 89 -7.46 10.57 17.95
C THR A 89 -7.61 9.37 17.01
N ALA A 90 -7.16 9.52 15.78
CA ALA A 90 -7.19 8.52 14.73
C ALA A 90 -5.82 8.48 14.04
N PHE A 91 -5.15 7.33 14.03
CA PHE A 91 -3.75 7.20 13.64
C PHE A 91 -3.56 6.14 12.55
N GLY A 92 -3.07 6.56 11.39
CA GLY A 92 -2.58 5.67 10.33
C GLY A 92 -1.06 5.62 10.39
N ILE A 93 -0.48 4.48 10.77
CA ILE A 93 0.94 4.39 11.12
C ILE A 93 1.64 3.31 10.28
N PHE A 94 2.80 3.66 9.72
CA PHE A 94 3.81 2.69 9.30
C PHE A 94 4.76 2.48 10.49
N GLY A 95 4.72 1.31 11.15
CA GLY A 95 5.58 1.04 12.29
C GLY A 95 7.04 0.83 11.88
N VAL A 96 7.97 1.54 12.53
CA VAL A 96 9.41 1.40 12.29
C VAL A 96 9.92 0.05 12.78
N SER A 97 9.59 -0.31 14.04
CA SER A 97 9.90 -1.65 14.56
C SER A 97 8.83 -2.64 14.11
N PRO A 98 9.22 -3.74 13.46
CA PRO A 98 8.28 -4.77 13.02
C PRO A 98 7.49 -5.42 14.16
N THR A 99 7.99 -5.40 15.39
CA THR A 99 7.40 -6.07 16.56
C THR A 99 6.92 -5.08 17.61
N ASP A 100 7.75 -4.09 17.98
CA ASP A 100 7.50 -3.21 19.12
C ASP A 100 6.38 -2.21 18.87
N ILE A 101 6.07 -1.94 17.59
CA ILE A 101 4.94 -1.08 17.20
C ILE A 101 3.61 -1.56 17.77
N ASN A 102 3.44 -2.86 18.02
CA ASN A 102 2.24 -3.39 18.63
C ASN A 102 1.96 -2.82 20.02
N THR A 103 3.00 -2.56 20.82
CA THR A 103 2.86 -1.90 22.13
C THR A 103 2.31 -0.48 21.96
N THR A 104 2.78 0.25 20.96
CA THR A 104 2.28 1.58 20.63
C THR A 104 0.81 1.54 20.21
N PHE A 105 0.43 0.54 19.39
CA PHE A 105 -0.96 0.35 18.98
C PHE A 105 -1.88 0.05 20.17
N GLU A 106 -1.47 -0.84 21.07
CA GLU A 106 -2.22 -1.15 22.29
C GLU A 106 -2.39 0.10 23.19
N ASN A 107 -1.33 0.88 23.38
CA ASN A 107 -1.36 2.11 24.14
C ASN A 107 -2.34 3.15 23.57
N LEU A 108 -2.34 3.34 22.24
CA LEU A 108 -3.27 4.25 21.58
C LEU A 108 -4.72 3.76 21.72
N LYS A 109 -4.96 2.48 21.52
CA LYS A 109 -6.30 1.88 21.64
C LYS A 109 -6.83 1.93 23.08
N SER A 110 -5.99 1.76 24.10
CA SER A 110 -6.38 1.91 25.51
C SER A 110 -6.86 3.31 25.84
N LYS A 111 -6.38 4.34 25.10
CA LYS A 111 -6.85 5.73 25.17
C LYS A 111 -8.16 5.96 24.38
N GLY A 112 -8.71 4.92 23.73
CA GLY A 112 -9.92 5.00 22.92
C GLY A 112 -9.71 5.51 21.50
N PHE A 113 -8.47 5.60 21.02
CA PHE A 113 -8.13 6.08 19.69
C PHE A 113 -8.29 4.95 18.65
N ALA A 114 -8.59 5.32 17.40
CA ALA A 114 -8.60 4.40 16.28
C ALA A 114 -7.19 4.28 15.68
N VAL A 115 -6.75 3.06 15.39
CA VAL A 115 -5.38 2.79 14.91
C VAL A 115 -5.41 1.89 13.69
N GLY A 116 -4.83 2.35 12.58
CA GLY A 116 -4.61 1.57 11.37
C GLY A 116 -3.12 1.36 11.12
N SER A 117 -2.72 0.12 10.88
CA SER A 117 -1.41 -0.21 10.35
C SER A 117 -1.42 0.05 8.85
N LEU A 118 -0.62 0.99 8.35
CA LEU A 118 -0.60 1.36 6.94
C LEU A 118 0.75 1.04 6.30
N ALA A 119 0.72 0.52 5.08
CA ALA A 119 1.86 0.15 4.24
C ALA A 119 2.77 -0.96 4.79
N SER A 120 2.73 -1.27 6.08
CA SER A 120 3.44 -2.42 6.68
C SER A 120 2.61 -2.95 7.85
N CYS A 121 2.33 -4.25 7.86
CA CYS A 121 1.75 -4.91 9.02
C CYS A 121 2.87 -5.43 9.92
N PRO A 122 2.69 -5.42 11.24
CA PRO A 122 3.65 -5.99 12.17
C PRO A 122 4.05 -7.42 11.82
N ALA A 123 5.29 -7.79 12.12
CA ALA A 123 5.80 -9.13 11.87
C ALA A 123 5.42 -10.10 13.02
N GLY A 124 5.18 -11.36 12.68
CA GLY A 124 5.09 -12.52 13.58
C GLY A 124 3.85 -12.60 14.46
N ALA A 125 3.50 -11.57 15.18
CA ALA A 125 2.33 -11.54 16.07
C ALA A 125 1.07 -11.07 15.35
N VAL A 126 -0.08 -11.26 16.00
CA VAL A 126 -1.34 -10.66 15.54
C VAL A 126 -1.18 -9.13 15.59
N ASP A 127 -1.51 -8.46 14.49
CA ASP A 127 -1.54 -7.00 14.42
C ASP A 127 -2.51 -6.44 15.47
N LYS A 128 -2.02 -5.58 16.34
CA LYS A 128 -2.80 -4.97 17.42
C LYS A 128 -3.54 -3.71 16.99
N ALA A 129 -3.27 -3.20 15.78
CA ALA A 129 -4.09 -2.16 15.17
C ALA A 129 -5.53 -2.67 14.91
N ASP A 130 -6.44 -1.78 14.62
CA ASP A 130 -7.82 -2.16 14.25
C ASP A 130 -7.85 -2.87 12.90
N PHE A 131 -6.99 -2.46 11.97
CA PHE A 131 -6.81 -3.07 10.66
C PHE A 131 -5.38 -2.82 10.13
N CYS A 132 -4.97 -3.62 9.16
CA CYS A 132 -3.79 -3.37 8.33
C CYS A 132 -4.18 -3.18 6.87
N LEU A 133 -3.86 -2.02 6.29
CA LEU A 133 -4.04 -1.73 4.87
C LEU A 133 -2.65 -1.54 4.23
N SER A 134 -2.15 -2.58 3.59
CA SER A 134 -0.79 -2.63 3.04
C SER A 134 -0.78 -3.37 1.71
N THR A 135 0.23 -3.12 0.88
CA THR A 135 0.49 -3.94 -0.31
C THR A 135 0.89 -5.36 0.09
N ASP A 136 0.39 -6.37 -0.61
CA ASP A 136 1.02 -7.70 -0.60
C ASP A 136 2.39 -7.59 -1.30
N THR A 137 3.41 -7.25 -0.50
CA THR A 137 4.75 -6.99 -1.00
C THR A 137 5.44 -8.24 -1.54
N GLY A 138 5.09 -9.41 -1.01
CA GLY A 138 5.56 -10.70 -1.53
C GLY A 138 5.00 -10.97 -2.93
N HIS A 139 3.69 -10.76 -3.11
CA HIS A 139 3.05 -10.91 -4.41
C HIS A 139 3.55 -9.86 -5.42
N ALA A 140 3.68 -8.60 -5.01
CA ALA A 140 4.22 -7.53 -5.86
C ALA A 140 5.63 -7.85 -6.36
N ALA A 141 6.51 -8.32 -5.48
CA ALA A 141 7.86 -8.73 -5.84
C ALA A 141 7.88 -9.99 -6.74
N TYR A 142 6.98 -10.94 -6.49
CA TYR A 142 6.80 -12.09 -7.36
C TYR A 142 6.38 -11.66 -8.78
N LEU A 143 5.41 -10.75 -8.90
CA LEU A 143 4.97 -10.20 -10.20
C LEU A 143 6.13 -9.49 -10.93
N ALA A 144 6.90 -8.67 -10.22
CA ALA A 144 8.06 -7.97 -10.79
C ALA A 144 9.12 -8.96 -11.28
N ALA A 145 9.44 -9.97 -10.48
CA ALA A 145 10.39 -11.02 -10.85
C ALA A 145 9.91 -11.85 -12.05
N LYS A 146 8.64 -12.25 -12.09
CA LYS A 146 8.06 -12.93 -13.26
C LYS A 146 8.15 -12.08 -14.51
N ALA A 147 7.86 -10.80 -14.41
CA ALA A 147 7.92 -9.87 -15.54
C ALA A 147 9.34 -9.71 -16.07
N VAL A 148 10.36 -9.51 -15.21
CA VAL A 148 11.74 -9.38 -15.66
C VAL A 148 12.28 -10.70 -16.24
N ILE A 149 11.96 -11.84 -15.63
CA ILE A 149 12.32 -13.17 -16.12
C ILE A 149 11.76 -13.39 -17.55
N ALA A 150 10.53 -12.99 -17.80
CA ALA A 150 9.95 -13.07 -19.15
C ALA A 150 10.73 -12.16 -20.14
N ARG A 151 11.12 -10.96 -19.73
CA ARG A 151 11.93 -10.04 -20.57
C ARG A 151 13.35 -10.53 -20.81
N MET A 152 13.92 -11.34 -19.91
CA MET A 152 15.20 -12.04 -20.08
C MET A 152 15.12 -13.25 -21.04
N GLY A 153 13.95 -13.62 -21.51
CA GLY A 153 13.73 -14.86 -22.29
C GLY A 153 13.77 -16.12 -21.42
N GLY A 154 13.48 -16.02 -20.14
CA GLY A 154 13.35 -17.14 -19.20
C GLY A 154 14.67 -17.79 -18.76
N LYS A 155 15.82 -17.15 -18.98
CA LYS A 155 17.16 -17.69 -18.63
C LYS A 155 18.16 -16.59 -18.29
N GLY A 156 19.25 -16.94 -17.60
CA GLY A 156 20.37 -16.04 -17.29
C GLY A 156 20.41 -15.61 -15.83
N ASN A 157 21.16 -14.57 -15.55
CA ASN A 157 21.48 -14.06 -14.23
C ASN A 157 20.55 -12.89 -13.86
N LEU A 158 19.77 -13.05 -12.79
CA LEU A 158 18.89 -12.04 -12.21
C LEU A 158 19.56 -11.45 -10.96
N VAL A 159 19.56 -10.13 -10.85
CA VAL A 159 19.92 -9.41 -9.62
C VAL A 159 18.63 -8.90 -8.96
N HIS A 160 18.57 -8.98 -7.66
CA HIS A 160 17.51 -8.40 -6.84
C HIS A 160 18.08 -7.24 -5.99
N LEU A 161 17.48 -6.06 -6.09
CA LEU A 161 17.80 -4.89 -5.28
C LEU A 161 16.62 -4.55 -4.39
N THR A 162 16.88 -4.35 -3.08
CA THR A 162 15.79 -4.21 -2.11
C THR A 162 16.18 -3.35 -0.90
N GLY A 163 15.26 -3.22 0.05
CA GLY A 163 15.40 -2.41 1.25
C GLY A 163 16.16 -3.08 2.39
N ASN A 164 15.87 -2.64 3.61
CA ASN A 164 16.51 -3.13 4.83
C ASN A 164 16.21 -4.62 5.05
N ALA A 165 17.27 -5.43 5.26
CA ALA A 165 17.19 -6.88 5.35
C ALA A 165 16.31 -7.40 6.50
N VAL A 166 16.14 -6.62 7.59
CA VAL A 166 15.33 -7.02 8.75
C VAL A 166 13.88 -6.52 8.67
N ASP A 167 13.55 -5.67 7.69
CA ASP A 167 12.17 -5.22 7.47
C ASP A 167 11.30 -6.37 6.98
N SER A 168 10.11 -6.52 7.59
CA SER A 168 9.16 -7.57 7.25
C SER A 168 8.69 -7.52 5.79
N ASN A 169 8.57 -6.34 5.20
CA ASN A 169 8.25 -6.19 3.78
C ASN A 169 9.38 -6.71 2.89
N THR A 170 10.64 -6.37 3.25
CA THR A 170 11.83 -6.83 2.51
C THR A 170 11.95 -8.35 2.54
N ILE A 171 11.71 -8.98 3.69
CA ILE A 171 11.70 -10.46 3.82
C ILE A 171 10.67 -11.07 2.86
N ARG A 172 9.42 -10.56 2.87
CA ARG A 172 8.36 -11.03 1.97
C ARG A 172 8.71 -10.82 0.49
N ARG A 173 9.35 -9.68 0.15
CA ARG A 173 9.82 -9.38 -1.21
C ARG A 173 10.90 -10.36 -1.67
N MET A 174 11.87 -10.66 -0.81
CA MET A 174 12.90 -11.66 -1.11
C MET A 174 12.29 -13.04 -1.38
N ASP A 175 11.30 -13.45 -0.60
CA ASP A 175 10.62 -14.73 -0.80
C ASP A 175 9.80 -14.75 -2.10
N GLY A 176 9.14 -13.65 -2.45
CA GLY A 176 8.44 -13.50 -3.72
C GLY A 176 9.37 -13.64 -4.93
N VAL A 177 10.53 -13.00 -4.89
CA VAL A 177 11.56 -13.11 -5.95
C VAL A 177 12.12 -14.54 -6.01
N LYS A 178 12.49 -15.15 -4.88
CA LYS A 178 12.98 -16.53 -4.81
C LYS A 178 11.98 -17.52 -5.41
N LYS A 179 10.68 -17.35 -5.09
CA LYS A 179 9.60 -18.17 -5.63
C LYS A 179 9.56 -18.08 -7.16
N ALA A 180 9.58 -16.87 -7.73
CA ALA A 180 9.55 -16.69 -9.18
C ALA A 180 10.77 -17.31 -9.87
N VAL A 181 11.96 -17.21 -9.27
CA VAL A 181 13.20 -17.81 -9.79
C VAL A 181 13.14 -19.33 -9.73
N ALA A 182 12.65 -19.91 -8.62
CA ALA A 182 12.54 -21.36 -8.45
C ALA A 182 11.64 -22.01 -9.53
N GLU A 183 10.59 -21.33 -9.97
CA GLU A 183 9.70 -21.80 -11.05
C GLU A 183 10.40 -21.94 -12.39
N THR A 184 11.57 -21.33 -12.59
CA THR A 184 12.37 -21.47 -13.83
C THR A 184 13.15 -22.78 -13.90
N LYS A 185 13.13 -23.59 -12.84
CA LYS A 185 13.84 -24.90 -12.76
C LYS A 185 15.33 -24.75 -13.09
N GLY A 186 15.97 -23.71 -12.56
CA GLY A 186 17.42 -23.45 -12.71
C GLY A 186 17.83 -22.72 -14.00
N LYS A 187 16.91 -22.39 -14.90
CA LYS A 187 17.21 -21.62 -16.10
C LYS A 187 17.58 -20.16 -15.79
N VAL A 188 16.99 -19.59 -14.74
CA VAL A 188 17.37 -18.29 -14.20
C VAL A 188 18.06 -18.52 -12.86
N LYS A 189 19.21 -17.88 -12.66
CA LYS A 189 19.95 -17.87 -11.39
C LYS A 189 19.73 -16.54 -10.70
N LEU A 190 19.32 -16.56 -9.43
CA LEU A 190 19.40 -15.38 -8.58
C LEU A 190 20.88 -15.14 -8.27
N PHE A 191 21.50 -14.24 -9.06
CA PHE A 191 22.94 -14.01 -9.05
C PHE A 191 23.40 -13.37 -7.75
N THR A 192 22.66 -12.36 -7.30
CA THR A 192 22.81 -11.73 -5.98
C THR A 192 21.54 -11.02 -5.58
N THR A 193 21.37 -10.85 -4.26
CA THR A 193 20.41 -9.90 -3.66
C THR A 193 21.23 -8.87 -2.90
N ILE A 194 20.98 -7.57 -3.15
CA ILE A 194 21.60 -6.47 -2.43
C ILE A 194 20.53 -5.81 -1.58
N THR A 195 20.74 -5.84 -0.27
CA THR A 195 19.86 -5.26 0.75
C THR A 195 20.44 -3.97 1.32
N ASP A 196 19.70 -3.29 2.18
CA ASP A 196 20.15 -2.13 2.97
C ASP A 196 20.56 -0.90 2.15
N ILE A 197 20.03 -0.79 0.94
CA ILE A 197 20.37 0.28 -0.03
C ILE A 197 19.20 1.23 -0.33
N ASP A 198 18.11 1.16 0.45
CA ASP A 198 16.92 2.03 0.30
C ASP A 198 16.89 3.21 1.30
N LYS A 199 17.96 3.37 2.09
CA LYS A 199 18.05 4.44 3.07
C LYS A 199 17.96 5.84 2.42
N ASP A 200 18.70 6.03 1.33
CA ASP A 200 18.72 7.24 0.53
C ASP A 200 19.16 6.92 -0.90
N LEU A 201 18.92 7.87 -1.82
CA LEU A 201 19.25 7.67 -3.23
C LEU A 201 20.76 7.55 -3.49
N GLN A 202 21.58 8.26 -2.74
CA GLN A 202 23.04 8.23 -2.91
C GLN A 202 23.63 6.85 -2.57
N THR A 203 23.16 6.26 -1.46
CA THR A 203 23.53 4.88 -1.07
C THR A 203 23.15 3.89 -2.17
N ALA A 204 21.95 3.99 -2.70
CA ALA A 204 21.48 3.13 -3.79
C ALA A 204 22.29 3.32 -5.07
N GLN A 205 22.55 4.57 -5.47
CA GLN A 205 23.35 4.90 -6.67
C GLN A 205 24.78 4.36 -6.59
N LYS A 206 25.40 4.46 -5.40
CA LYS A 206 26.74 3.88 -5.19
C LYS A 206 26.71 2.36 -5.37
N ALA A 207 25.81 1.67 -4.69
CA ALA A 207 25.71 0.22 -4.75
C ALA A 207 25.42 -0.29 -6.18
N VAL A 208 24.52 0.39 -6.90
CA VAL A 208 24.23 0.05 -8.31
C VAL A 208 25.41 0.35 -9.22
N SER A 209 26.12 1.47 -9.04
CA SER A 209 27.30 1.81 -9.83
C SER A 209 28.39 0.75 -9.66
N ASP A 210 28.69 0.37 -8.42
CA ASP A 210 29.69 -0.66 -8.10
C ASP A 210 29.31 -2.02 -8.70
N LEU A 211 28.04 -2.41 -8.59
CA LEU A 211 27.51 -3.64 -9.17
C LEU A 211 27.68 -3.66 -10.71
N LEU A 212 27.25 -2.59 -11.38
CA LEU A 212 27.31 -2.51 -12.85
C LEU A 212 28.74 -2.44 -13.37
N ALA A 213 29.64 -1.75 -12.67
CA ALA A 213 31.04 -1.72 -12.99
C ALA A 213 31.72 -3.10 -12.87
N ALA A 214 31.45 -3.79 -11.76
CA ALA A 214 32.09 -5.08 -11.47
C ALA A 214 31.50 -6.25 -12.24
N LYS A 215 30.17 -6.28 -12.45
CA LYS A 215 29.43 -7.46 -12.91
C LYS A 215 28.42 -7.19 -14.03
N GLY A 216 28.30 -5.96 -14.53
CA GLY A 216 27.25 -5.56 -15.46
C GLY A 216 27.14 -6.44 -16.70
N LYS A 217 28.27 -6.89 -17.27
CA LYS A 217 28.28 -7.80 -18.43
C LYS A 217 27.74 -9.20 -18.15
N SER A 218 27.70 -9.62 -16.90
CA SER A 218 27.18 -10.92 -16.46
C SER A 218 25.70 -10.89 -16.05
N ILE A 219 25.07 -9.69 -15.99
CA ILE A 219 23.70 -9.49 -15.54
C ILE A 219 22.78 -9.45 -16.75
N ASN A 220 21.71 -10.24 -16.72
CA ASN A 220 20.67 -10.26 -17.76
C ASN A 220 19.42 -9.50 -17.35
N GLY A 221 19.12 -9.45 -16.05
CA GLY A 221 18.00 -8.70 -15.50
C GLY A 221 18.23 -8.18 -14.11
N ILE A 222 17.53 -7.08 -13.79
CA ILE A 222 17.44 -6.52 -12.45
C ILE A 222 15.96 -6.44 -12.09
N VAL A 223 15.61 -6.90 -10.89
CA VAL A 223 14.33 -6.67 -10.26
C VAL A 223 14.55 -5.80 -9.03
N ASP A 224 13.89 -4.65 -9.02
CA ASP A 224 13.89 -3.76 -7.87
C ASP A 224 12.60 -3.95 -7.08
N THR A 225 12.71 -3.96 -5.77
CA THR A 225 11.56 -4.07 -4.87
C THR A 225 11.57 -3.02 -3.75
N ALA A 226 12.43 -2.01 -3.90
CA ALA A 226 12.51 -0.84 -3.05
C ALA A 226 12.72 0.42 -3.89
N TYR A 227 12.29 1.59 -3.40
CA TYR A 227 12.14 2.83 -4.17
C TYR A 227 13.48 3.39 -4.68
N ASN A 228 14.40 3.70 -3.76
CA ASN A 228 15.69 4.30 -4.15
C ASN A 228 16.54 3.37 -5.04
N PRO A 229 16.62 2.04 -4.76
CA PRO A 229 17.26 1.09 -5.68
C PRO A 229 16.66 1.09 -7.08
N ALA A 230 15.32 1.22 -7.20
CA ALA A 230 14.65 1.24 -8.49
C ALA A 230 15.00 2.49 -9.32
N VAL A 231 15.06 3.65 -8.68
CA VAL A 231 15.54 4.89 -9.33
C VAL A 231 17.00 4.74 -9.74
N ALA A 232 17.85 4.25 -8.84
CA ALA A 232 19.28 4.08 -9.07
C ALA A 232 19.59 3.09 -10.21
N SER A 233 18.91 1.94 -10.25
CA SER A 233 19.09 0.94 -11.31
C SER A 233 18.62 1.46 -12.66
N THR A 234 17.51 2.20 -12.70
CA THR A 234 16.99 2.86 -13.90
C THR A 234 18.01 3.84 -14.47
N GLU A 235 18.59 4.71 -13.63
CA GLU A 235 19.64 5.66 -14.03
C GLU A 235 20.93 4.93 -14.44
N GLY A 236 21.33 3.91 -13.70
CA GLY A 236 22.54 3.13 -13.96
C GLY A 236 22.50 2.42 -15.31
N VAL A 237 21.38 1.77 -15.62
CA VAL A 237 21.20 1.09 -16.93
C VAL A 237 21.12 2.11 -18.07
N ALA A 238 20.45 3.24 -17.88
CA ALA A 238 20.40 4.32 -18.86
C ALA A 238 21.82 4.84 -19.20
N ARG A 239 22.66 5.03 -18.19
CA ARG A 239 24.03 5.55 -18.35
C ARG A 239 24.97 4.54 -18.99
N THR A 240 24.91 3.28 -18.57
CA THR A 240 25.85 2.26 -19.04
C THR A 240 25.47 1.65 -20.39
N LYS A 241 24.19 1.79 -20.80
CA LYS A 241 23.63 1.20 -22.03
C LYS A 241 23.81 -0.33 -22.12
N LEU A 242 24.02 -0.99 -20.99
CA LEU A 242 24.08 -2.45 -20.92
C LEU A 242 22.70 -3.06 -21.28
N PRO A 243 22.65 -4.22 -21.94
CA PRO A 243 21.40 -4.83 -22.40
C PRO A 243 20.63 -5.53 -21.27
N ILE A 244 20.66 -4.94 -20.07
CA ILE A 244 20.04 -5.47 -18.86
C ILE A 244 18.53 -5.13 -18.89
N LYS A 245 17.68 -6.13 -18.64
CA LYS A 245 16.25 -5.93 -18.51
C LYS A 245 15.93 -5.53 -17.08
N VAL A 246 15.15 -4.45 -16.90
CA VAL A 246 14.78 -3.95 -15.57
C VAL A 246 13.26 -3.94 -15.42
N ILE A 247 12.79 -4.47 -14.29
CA ILE A 247 11.48 -4.18 -13.75
C ILE A 247 11.68 -3.52 -12.38
N ALA A 248 11.26 -2.27 -12.32
CA ALA A 248 11.34 -1.42 -11.13
C ALA A 248 10.16 -1.65 -10.17
N ILE A 249 10.12 -0.90 -9.08
CA ILE A 249 8.95 -0.73 -8.21
C ILE A 249 8.60 0.75 -8.13
N ASP A 250 7.34 1.03 -7.83
CA ASP A 250 6.77 2.36 -7.66
C ASP A 250 6.76 3.23 -8.93
N ASP A 251 6.31 4.48 -8.81
CA ASP A 251 6.00 5.36 -9.93
C ASP A 251 6.79 6.69 -9.91
N ASP A 252 8.07 6.62 -9.50
CA ASP A 252 8.96 7.78 -9.61
C ASP A 252 8.96 8.32 -11.05
N PRO A 253 8.92 9.66 -11.24
CA PRO A 253 8.92 10.27 -12.56
C PRO A 253 10.04 9.79 -13.48
N LYS A 254 11.23 9.47 -12.95
CA LYS A 254 12.37 8.95 -13.72
C LYS A 254 12.10 7.52 -14.22
N ILE A 255 11.47 6.70 -13.39
CA ILE A 255 11.03 5.33 -13.74
C ILE A 255 9.99 5.39 -14.86
N LEU A 256 8.96 6.22 -14.72
CA LEU A 256 7.90 6.38 -15.73
C LEU A 256 8.46 6.92 -17.06
N ALA A 257 9.38 7.88 -17.02
CA ALA A 257 10.07 8.39 -18.20
C ALA A 257 10.92 7.30 -18.89
N ALA A 258 11.62 6.47 -18.12
CA ALA A 258 12.41 5.36 -18.62
C ALA A 258 11.57 4.25 -19.25
N ILE A 259 10.36 3.98 -18.73
CA ILE A 259 9.38 3.08 -19.37
C ILE A 259 8.90 3.68 -20.69
N LYS A 260 8.56 4.96 -20.71
CA LYS A 260 8.09 5.67 -21.91
C LYS A 260 9.13 5.61 -23.03
N SER A 261 10.40 5.84 -22.72
CA SER A 261 11.53 5.78 -23.68
C SER A 261 11.97 4.36 -24.01
N GLY A 262 11.59 3.34 -23.25
CA GLY A 262 11.97 1.95 -23.46
C GLY A 262 13.34 1.57 -22.86
N ILE A 263 13.90 2.42 -21.99
CA ILE A 263 15.15 2.13 -21.25
C ILE A 263 14.95 0.96 -20.31
N ILE A 264 13.81 0.95 -19.57
CA ILE A 264 13.40 -0.18 -18.73
C ILE A 264 12.10 -0.80 -19.22
N SER A 265 11.83 -2.02 -18.80
CA SER A 265 10.70 -2.80 -19.31
C SER A 265 9.37 -2.52 -18.62
N GLY A 266 9.41 -1.98 -17.40
CA GLY A 266 8.21 -1.67 -16.61
C GLY A 266 8.52 -1.46 -15.13
N THR A 267 7.49 -1.27 -14.37
CA THR A 267 7.51 -1.17 -12.90
C THR A 267 6.28 -1.83 -12.30
N VAL A 268 6.39 -2.32 -11.07
CA VAL A 268 5.22 -2.71 -10.27
C VAL A 268 4.86 -1.54 -9.37
N VAL A 269 3.72 -0.91 -9.61
CA VAL A 269 3.25 0.20 -8.76
C VAL A 269 2.46 -0.33 -7.57
N GLN A 270 2.60 0.34 -6.44
CA GLN A 270 1.85 0.15 -5.22
C GLN A 270 0.76 1.24 -5.10
N ASN A 271 0.03 1.26 -3.97
CA ASN A 271 -1.08 2.20 -3.80
C ASN A 271 -0.98 3.03 -2.49
N PRO A 272 0.13 3.76 -2.26
CA PRO A 272 0.26 4.58 -1.05
C PRO A 272 -0.84 5.65 -0.94
N TRP A 273 -1.26 6.27 -2.05
CA TRP A 273 -2.37 7.21 -2.03
C TRP A 273 -3.66 6.56 -1.47
N GLY A 274 -3.98 5.36 -1.95
CA GLY A 274 -5.18 4.62 -1.49
C GLY A 274 -5.07 4.17 -0.04
N GLN A 275 -3.88 3.85 0.46
CA GLN A 275 -3.65 3.54 1.87
C GLN A 275 -4.05 4.71 2.76
N ALA A 276 -3.61 5.92 2.44
CA ALA A 276 -3.98 7.12 3.19
C ALA A 276 -5.46 7.49 3.01
N TYR A 277 -5.97 7.48 1.78
CA TYR A 277 -7.35 7.86 1.48
C TYR A 277 -8.37 6.93 2.15
N VAL A 278 -8.25 5.63 1.93
CA VAL A 278 -9.14 4.62 2.51
C VAL A 278 -8.91 4.47 4.00
N GLY A 279 -7.63 4.45 4.42
CA GLY A 279 -7.25 4.36 5.83
C GLY A 279 -7.84 5.50 6.66
N SER A 280 -7.81 6.73 6.15
CA SER A 280 -8.41 7.89 6.82
C SER A 280 -9.92 7.75 6.99
N TYR A 281 -10.65 7.23 5.99
CA TYR A 281 -12.07 6.92 6.13
C TYR A 281 -12.34 5.91 7.23
N VAL A 282 -11.62 4.79 7.20
CA VAL A 282 -11.82 3.68 8.15
C VAL A 282 -11.52 4.15 9.58
N LEU A 283 -10.41 4.87 9.76
CA LEU A 283 -10.01 5.46 11.03
C LEU A 283 -11.07 6.43 11.58
N ALA A 284 -11.62 7.29 10.73
CA ALA A 284 -12.68 8.20 11.13
C ALA A 284 -13.97 7.46 11.53
N ALA A 285 -14.37 6.45 10.76
CA ALA A 285 -15.54 5.64 11.04
C ALA A 285 -15.44 4.87 12.37
N LEU A 286 -14.24 4.37 12.69
CA LEU A 286 -13.95 3.69 13.95
C LEU A 286 -13.89 4.67 15.13
N ASN A 287 -13.18 5.80 14.97
CA ASN A 287 -12.99 6.77 16.04
C ASN A 287 -14.31 7.46 16.44
N SER A 288 -15.17 7.77 15.48
CA SER A 288 -16.51 8.33 15.73
C SER A 288 -17.48 7.35 16.36
N LYS A 289 -17.10 6.07 16.52
CA LYS A 289 -17.98 4.98 16.96
C LYS A 289 -19.18 4.73 16.04
N ALA A 290 -19.18 5.29 14.84
CA ALA A 290 -20.19 5.01 13.81
C ALA A 290 -20.10 3.57 13.31
N CYS A 291 -18.88 3.03 13.27
CA CYS A 291 -18.62 1.65 12.83
C CYS A 291 -17.64 0.93 13.78
N THR A 292 -17.64 -0.40 13.67
CA THR A 292 -16.65 -1.28 14.31
C THR A 292 -16.08 -2.24 13.28
N MET A 293 -14.83 -2.68 13.45
CA MET A 293 -14.29 -3.76 12.63
C MET A 293 -14.98 -5.09 12.98
N LYS A 294 -15.40 -5.85 11.97
CA LYS A 294 -15.89 -7.24 12.16
C LYS A 294 -14.78 -8.17 12.67
N LYS A 295 -13.54 -7.88 12.33
CA LYS A 295 -12.34 -8.59 12.79
C LYS A 295 -11.21 -7.58 13.02
N SER A 296 -10.73 -7.49 14.26
CA SER A 296 -9.56 -6.66 14.60
C SER A 296 -8.29 -7.22 13.94
N GLY A 297 -7.36 -6.34 13.57
CA GLY A 297 -6.11 -6.71 12.91
C GLY A 297 -6.30 -7.31 11.51
N LEU A 298 -7.44 -7.07 10.87
CA LEU A 298 -7.70 -7.58 9.53
C LEU A 298 -6.70 -6.99 8.53
N TYR A 299 -5.97 -7.86 7.83
CA TYR A 299 -5.15 -7.48 6.69
C TYR A 299 -6.01 -7.28 5.43
N VAL A 300 -5.79 -6.15 4.74
CA VAL A 300 -6.40 -5.83 3.45
C VAL A 300 -5.31 -5.40 2.48
N ASP A 301 -5.23 -6.08 1.32
CA ASP A 301 -4.27 -5.71 0.27
C ASP A 301 -4.69 -4.42 -0.42
N SER A 302 -3.84 -3.39 -0.33
CA SER A 302 -4.04 -2.10 -1.00
C SER A 302 -3.88 -2.17 -2.53
N GLY A 303 -3.35 -3.27 -3.03
CA GLY A 303 -3.16 -3.57 -4.44
C GLY A 303 -1.81 -3.16 -4.99
N SER A 304 -1.38 -3.94 -5.98
CA SER A 304 -0.24 -3.65 -6.82
C SER A 304 -0.46 -4.21 -8.21
N PHE A 305 0.15 -3.63 -9.24
CA PHE A 305 0.03 -4.12 -10.61
C PHE A 305 1.20 -3.67 -11.48
N LEU A 306 1.48 -4.45 -12.51
CA LEU A 306 2.55 -4.17 -13.46
C LEU A 306 2.16 -3.02 -14.41
N VAL A 307 3.01 -2.00 -14.47
CA VAL A 307 2.95 -0.90 -15.42
C VAL A 307 4.04 -1.07 -16.46
N THR A 308 3.65 -1.02 -17.71
CA THR A 308 4.52 -1.07 -18.88
C THR A 308 4.14 0.05 -19.84
N LYS A 309 4.84 0.17 -20.97
CA LYS A 309 4.49 1.16 -21.99
C LYS A 309 3.02 1.04 -22.45
N ALA A 310 2.44 -0.16 -22.41
CA ALA A 310 1.08 -0.41 -22.89
C ALA A 310 0.00 0.27 -22.02
N ASN A 311 0.19 0.30 -20.70
CA ASN A 311 -0.78 0.87 -19.77
C ASN A 311 -0.27 2.09 -18.98
N LEU A 312 0.87 2.65 -19.39
CA LEU A 312 1.49 3.82 -18.73
C LEU A 312 0.56 5.02 -18.60
N LYS A 313 -0.35 5.22 -19.56
CA LYS A 313 -1.29 6.34 -19.55
C LYS A 313 -2.53 6.12 -18.66
N THR A 314 -2.80 4.88 -18.27
CA THR A 314 -4.05 4.50 -17.58
C THR A 314 -3.84 3.90 -16.21
N TYR A 315 -2.59 3.67 -15.78
CA TYR A 315 -2.31 3.00 -14.51
C TYR A 315 -2.85 3.76 -13.31
N ASP A 316 -2.84 5.09 -13.35
CA ASP A 316 -3.34 5.92 -12.26
C ASP A 316 -4.87 5.78 -12.09
N ALA A 317 -5.61 5.70 -13.20
CA ALA A 317 -7.04 5.39 -13.16
C ALA A 317 -7.30 3.99 -12.56
N GLN A 318 -6.44 2.99 -12.85
CA GLN A 318 -6.51 1.66 -12.25
C GLN A 318 -6.27 1.70 -10.74
N ARG A 319 -5.28 2.48 -10.29
CA ARG A 319 -4.98 2.70 -8.87
C ARG A 319 -6.16 3.33 -8.12
N LEU A 320 -6.77 4.36 -8.70
CA LEU A 320 -7.97 5.00 -8.14
C LEU A 320 -9.17 4.05 -8.09
N ALA A 321 -9.40 3.27 -9.15
CA ALA A 321 -10.47 2.26 -9.18
C ALA A 321 -10.26 1.20 -8.10
N LYS A 322 -9.03 0.72 -7.89
CA LYS A 322 -8.68 -0.21 -6.82
C LYS A 322 -8.96 0.41 -5.45
N SER A 323 -8.59 1.67 -5.22
CA SER A 323 -8.86 2.38 -3.95
C SER A 323 -10.36 2.48 -3.67
N LYS A 324 -11.17 2.82 -4.68
CA LYS A 324 -12.64 2.85 -4.55
C LYS A 324 -13.22 1.47 -4.24
N ALA A 325 -12.71 0.41 -4.86
CA ALA A 325 -13.15 -0.96 -4.59
C ALA A 325 -12.82 -1.36 -3.14
N ILE A 326 -11.63 -1.07 -2.65
CA ILE A 326 -11.23 -1.35 -1.26
C ILE A 326 -12.09 -0.55 -0.27
N LEU A 327 -12.36 0.72 -0.54
CA LEU A 327 -13.26 1.54 0.28
C LEU A 327 -14.66 0.92 0.36
N ASN A 328 -15.18 0.45 -0.79
CA ASN A 328 -16.47 -0.26 -0.82
C ASN A 328 -16.43 -1.56 -0.02
N ASP A 329 -15.35 -2.33 -0.10
CA ASP A 329 -15.18 -3.56 0.68
C ASP A 329 -15.13 -3.25 2.18
N PHE A 330 -14.47 -2.18 2.62
CA PHE A 330 -14.54 -1.76 4.00
C PHE A 330 -15.99 -1.46 4.42
N LYS A 331 -16.73 -0.67 3.64
CA LYS A 331 -18.11 -0.28 3.94
C LYS A 331 -19.08 -1.47 3.99
N THR A 332 -18.88 -2.47 3.15
CA THR A 332 -19.86 -3.54 2.95
C THR A 332 -19.46 -4.87 3.61
N LYS A 333 -18.16 -5.16 3.69
CA LYS A 333 -17.65 -6.47 4.10
C LYS A 333 -16.97 -6.44 5.47
N TYR A 334 -16.17 -5.40 5.76
CA TYR A 334 -15.23 -5.42 6.89
C TYR A 334 -15.69 -4.60 8.09
N LEU A 335 -16.55 -3.61 7.88
CA LEU A 335 -17.16 -2.81 8.94
C LEU A 335 -18.59 -3.27 9.23
N THR A 336 -19.00 -3.11 10.50
CA THR A 336 -20.40 -3.08 10.92
C THR A 336 -20.69 -1.65 11.37
N CYS A 337 -21.60 -0.97 10.67
CA CYS A 337 -21.97 0.42 10.95
C CYS A 337 -23.41 0.47 11.49
N LYS A 338 -23.68 1.46 12.36
CA LYS A 338 -25.00 1.71 12.98
C LYS A 338 -25.92 2.39 11.97
#